data_27d28dfb32853a13228921ddeb91f420
#
_entry.id   27d28dfb32853a13228921ddeb91f420
#
_cell.length_a   1.000
_cell.length_b   1.000
_cell.length_c   1.000
_cell.angle_alpha   90.00
_cell.angle_beta   90.00
_cell.angle_gamma   90.00
#
_symmetry.space_group_name_H-M   'P 1'
#
loop_
_entity.id
_entity.type
_entity.pdbx_description
1 polymer ?
#
loop_
_entity_poly.entity_id
_entity_poly.type
_entity_poly.pdbx_seq_one_letter_code
_entity_poly.pdbx_strand_id
1 'polypeptide(L)'
;MDKFDKIKGVAAPLMVSDGNQFSMMINIDTDMIIPKQFLKTIKRTGLGKNLFHEMRYDFDENEIDSFILNKDAYRNSKILLAGNNFGCGSSREHAPWALLDFGIKVIIAPSYADIFYNNCFKNGILPIKLSEKIIKDLSELALVGNEFEVILNDQKVI
;
A
#
# COMPACT_ATOMS: atom_id res chain seq x y z
N MET A 1 -14.82 -11.31 5.52
CA MET A 1 -13.51 -11.28 4.83
C MET A 1 -13.55 -12.20 3.63
N ASP A 2 -13.29 -11.65 2.46
CA ASP A 2 -13.22 -12.44 1.25
C ASP A 2 -11.96 -13.32 1.27
N LYS A 3 -12.13 -14.57 0.89
CA LYS A 3 -11.01 -15.51 0.77
C LYS A 3 -10.43 -15.44 -0.63
N PHE A 4 -9.12 -15.51 -0.73
CA PHE A 4 -8.46 -15.68 -2.01
C PHE A 4 -7.31 -16.68 -1.88
N ASP A 5 -7.09 -17.45 -2.91
CA ASP A 5 -5.96 -18.36 -3.00
C ASP A 5 -4.80 -17.71 -3.75
N LYS A 6 -5.10 -16.76 -4.62
CA LYS A 6 -4.16 -16.19 -5.56
C LYS A 6 -4.57 -14.76 -5.94
N ILE A 7 -3.61 -13.85 -5.89
CA ILE A 7 -3.77 -12.48 -6.39
C ILE A 7 -2.68 -12.23 -7.42
N LYS A 8 -3.08 -11.77 -8.60
CA LYS A 8 -2.15 -11.35 -9.65
C LYS A 8 -2.42 -9.89 -10.00
N GLY A 9 -1.37 -9.10 -10.09
CA GLY A 9 -1.53 -7.70 -10.47
C GLY A 9 -0.25 -6.90 -10.39
N VAL A 10 -0.40 -5.63 -10.69
CA VAL A 10 0.69 -4.66 -10.64
C VAL A 10 1.03 -4.35 -9.18
N ALA A 11 2.32 -4.26 -8.90
CA ALA A 11 2.82 -3.85 -7.59
C ALA A 11 3.36 -2.42 -7.70
N ALA A 12 2.95 -1.57 -6.76
CA ALA A 12 3.43 -0.18 -6.68
C ALA A 12 4.41 -0.04 -5.52
N PRO A 13 5.69 0.28 -5.80
CA PRO A 13 6.64 0.54 -4.73
C PRO A 13 6.49 1.97 -4.22
N LEU A 14 6.30 2.13 -2.92
CA LEU A 14 6.28 3.43 -2.26
C LEU A 14 7.71 3.80 -1.91
N MET A 15 8.27 4.74 -2.65
CA MET A 15 9.68 5.11 -2.55
C MET A 15 9.85 6.60 -2.34
N VAL A 16 10.96 6.96 -1.69
CA VAL A 16 11.41 8.35 -1.57
C VAL A 16 12.73 8.51 -2.29
N SER A 17 12.93 9.69 -2.87
CA SER A 17 14.19 10.06 -3.49
C SER A 17 15.04 10.85 -2.52
N ASP A 18 16.30 10.46 -2.36
CA ASP A 18 17.30 11.18 -1.60
C ASP A 18 18.49 11.44 -2.51
N GLY A 19 18.45 12.58 -3.20
CA GLY A 19 19.44 12.90 -4.24
C GLY A 19 19.30 11.95 -5.44
N ASN A 20 20.35 11.17 -5.70
CA ASN A 20 20.38 10.22 -6.82
C ASN A 20 19.94 8.81 -6.41
N GLN A 21 19.54 8.62 -5.14
CA GLN A 21 19.16 7.30 -4.63
C GLN A 21 17.68 7.25 -4.28
N PHE A 22 17.07 6.11 -4.59
CA PHE A 22 15.71 5.78 -4.18
C PHE A 22 15.76 4.75 -3.07
N SER A 23 14.97 4.98 -2.02
CA SER A 23 14.80 4.01 -0.94
C SER A 23 13.34 3.81 -0.65
N MET A 24 13.00 2.66 -0.06
CA MET A 24 11.63 2.39 0.32
C MET A 24 11.18 3.34 1.42
N MET A 25 9.96 3.85 1.28
CA MET A 25 9.38 4.75 2.27
C MET A 25 9.11 3.99 3.57
N ILE A 26 9.66 4.49 4.69
CA ILE A 26 9.49 3.88 6.01
C ILE A 26 8.49 4.67 6.84
N ASN A 27 8.00 4.08 7.92
CA ASN A 27 7.10 4.74 8.88
C ASN A 27 5.88 5.35 8.21
N ILE A 28 5.29 4.62 7.25
CA ILE A 28 4.05 5.06 6.61
C ILE A 28 2.95 4.91 7.66
N ASP A 29 2.57 6.03 8.29
CA ASP A 29 1.60 6.02 9.36
C ASP A 29 0.16 6.06 8.86
N THR A 30 -0.77 5.82 9.76
CA THR A 30 -2.19 5.77 9.41
C THR A 30 -2.73 7.12 8.93
N ASP A 31 -2.14 8.24 9.39
CA ASP A 31 -2.54 9.57 8.92
C ASP A 31 -2.08 9.83 7.49
N MET A 32 -0.95 9.26 7.08
CA MET A 32 -0.52 9.29 5.68
C MET A 32 -1.44 8.44 4.80
N ILE A 33 -1.85 7.27 5.28
CA ILE A 33 -2.72 6.36 4.54
C ILE A 33 -4.10 6.99 4.34
N ILE A 34 -4.69 7.47 5.42
CA ILE A 34 -6.00 8.15 5.38
C ILE A 34 -6.00 9.32 6.35
N PRO A 35 -5.94 10.58 5.83
CA PRO A 35 -5.91 11.75 6.69
C PRO A 35 -7.14 11.87 7.59
N LYS A 36 -6.93 12.50 8.73
CA LYS A 36 -7.90 12.63 9.82
C LYS A 36 -9.26 13.19 9.37
N GLN A 37 -9.26 14.14 8.43
CA GLN A 37 -10.50 14.76 7.97
C GLN A 37 -11.46 13.80 7.27
N PHE A 38 -10.99 12.63 6.87
CA PHE A 38 -11.81 11.63 6.18
C PHE A 38 -12.36 10.55 7.11
N LEU A 39 -12.14 10.65 8.42
CA LEU A 39 -12.51 9.61 9.39
C LEU A 39 -13.95 9.70 9.87
N LYS A 40 -14.72 10.66 9.42
CA LYS A 40 -16.11 10.86 9.87
C LYS A 40 -17.08 9.83 9.30
N THR A 41 -16.71 9.16 8.23
CA THR A 41 -17.58 8.15 7.62
C THR A 41 -17.51 6.83 8.39
N ILE A 42 -18.64 6.14 8.43
CA ILE A 42 -18.73 4.77 8.96
C ILE A 42 -18.81 3.74 7.81
N LYS A 43 -18.83 4.20 6.57
CA LYS A 43 -18.87 3.32 5.40
C LYS A 43 -17.49 2.80 5.08
N ARG A 44 -17.41 1.52 4.77
CA ARG A 44 -16.17 0.85 4.39
C ARG A 44 -15.76 1.13 2.95
N THR A 45 -16.67 1.65 2.15
CA THR A 45 -16.44 1.95 0.73
C THR A 45 -16.38 3.44 0.50
N GLY A 46 -15.76 3.84 -0.61
CA GLY A 46 -15.64 5.24 -1.01
C GLY A 46 -14.42 5.96 -0.47
N LEU A 47 -13.60 5.33 0.37
CA LEU A 47 -12.40 5.96 0.93
C LEU A 47 -11.18 5.83 0.02
N GLY A 48 -11.25 4.98 -1.02
CA GLY A 48 -10.12 4.79 -1.95
C GLY A 48 -9.68 6.08 -2.62
N LYS A 49 -10.60 6.97 -2.93
CA LYS A 49 -10.29 8.29 -3.51
C LYS A 49 -9.49 9.18 -2.56
N ASN A 50 -9.55 8.88 -1.26
CA ASN A 50 -8.85 9.65 -0.23
C ASN A 50 -7.57 8.96 0.25
N LEU A 51 -7.28 7.76 -0.27
CA LEU A 51 -6.06 7.02 0.07
C LEU A 51 -4.84 7.86 -0.27
N PHE A 52 -3.93 8.01 0.69
CA PHE A 52 -2.73 8.83 0.53
C PHE A 52 -3.01 10.23 0.00
N HIS A 53 -4.12 10.82 0.44
CA HIS A 53 -4.64 12.07 -0.15
C HIS A 53 -3.60 13.19 -0.21
N GLU A 54 -2.82 13.38 0.84
CA GLU A 54 -1.84 14.46 0.89
C GLU A 54 -0.63 14.23 -0.02
N MET A 55 -0.35 12.97 -0.37
CA MET A 55 0.71 12.63 -1.31
C MET A 55 0.22 12.58 -2.76
N ARG A 56 -1.09 12.36 -2.95
CA ARG A 56 -1.69 12.23 -4.29
C ARG A 56 -2.17 13.55 -4.87
N TYR A 57 -2.56 14.49 -4.02
CA TYR A 57 -3.20 15.74 -4.47
C TYR A 57 -2.51 16.95 -3.86
N ASP A 58 -2.42 18.03 -4.65
CA ASP A 58 -1.94 19.33 -4.17
C ASP A 58 -3.08 20.13 -3.53
N PHE A 59 -2.80 21.38 -3.14
CA PHE A 59 -3.81 22.25 -2.50
C PHE A 59 -5.01 22.55 -3.41
N ASP A 60 -4.82 22.50 -4.72
CA ASP A 60 -5.88 22.76 -5.70
C ASP A 60 -6.61 21.48 -6.11
N GLU A 61 -6.37 20.37 -5.38
CA GLU A 61 -6.97 19.06 -5.63
C GLU A 61 -6.56 18.45 -6.98
N ASN A 62 -5.41 18.87 -7.51
CA ASN A 62 -4.81 18.28 -8.71
C ASN A 62 -3.87 17.14 -8.35
N GLU A 63 -3.85 16.08 -9.17
CA GLU A 63 -2.97 14.95 -8.94
C GLU A 63 -1.50 15.36 -9.04
N ILE A 64 -0.69 14.90 -8.08
CA ILE A 64 0.75 15.08 -8.09
C ILE A 64 1.35 13.97 -8.96
N ASP A 65 1.87 14.33 -10.13
CA ASP A 65 2.32 13.36 -11.14
C ASP A 65 3.47 12.46 -10.65
N SER A 66 4.28 12.95 -9.73
CA SER A 66 5.42 12.18 -9.23
C SER A 66 5.04 11.04 -8.30
N PHE A 67 3.82 11.04 -7.74
CA PHE A 67 3.40 9.97 -6.84
C PHE A 67 3.03 8.72 -7.64
N ILE A 68 3.57 7.57 -7.21
CA ILE A 68 3.48 6.32 -7.98
C ILE A 68 2.04 5.91 -8.32
N LEU A 69 1.12 6.03 -7.37
CA LEU A 69 -0.28 5.59 -7.59
C LEU A 69 -1.06 6.52 -8.52
N ASN A 70 -0.53 7.70 -8.84
CA ASN A 70 -1.12 8.60 -9.82
C ASN A 70 -0.62 8.35 -11.24
N LYS A 71 0.42 7.52 -11.39
CA LYS A 71 0.93 7.15 -12.70
C LYS A 71 0.03 6.09 -13.32
N ASP A 72 -0.27 6.22 -14.61
CA ASP A 72 -1.22 5.34 -15.28
C ASP A 72 -0.89 3.86 -15.13
N ALA A 73 0.40 3.50 -15.19
CA ALA A 73 0.82 2.10 -15.05
C ALA A 73 0.52 1.51 -13.68
N TYR A 74 0.30 2.33 -12.65
CA TYR A 74 0.14 1.89 -11.27
C TYR A 74 -1.20 2.24 -10.63
N ARG A 75 -2.10 2.93 -11.33
CA ARG A 75 -3.42 3.32 -10.79
C ARG A 75 -4.25 2.13 -10.33
N ASN A 76 -4.11 1.00 -10.99
CA ASN A 76 -4.87 -0.20 -10.70
C ASN A 76 -4.05 -1.24 -9.96
N SER A 77 -3.02 -0.80 -9.22
CA SER A 77 -2.18 -1.71 -8.44
C SER A 77 -2.99 -2.48 -7.42
N LYS A 78 -2.63 -3.74 -7.23
CA LYS A 78 -3.23 -4.62 -6.22
C LYS A 78 -2.27 -4.92 -5.09
N ILE A 79 -1.00 -4.59 -5.26
CA ILE A 79 0.07 -4.88 -4.32
C ILE A 79 0.83 -3.59 -4.03
N LEU A 80 1.11 -3.33 -2.75
CA LEU A 80 2.00 -2.25 -2.34
C LEU A 80 3.29 -2.82 -1.79
N LEU A 81 4.39 -2.22 -2.17
CA LEU A 81 5.71 -2.50 -1.59
C LEU A 81 6.12 -1.28 -0.76
N ALA A 82 6.57 -1.50 0.45
CA ALA A 82 6.94 -0.42 1.37
C ALA A 82 8.11 -0.81 2.26
N GLY A 83 8.63 0.17 3.00
CA GLY A 83 9.69 -0.04 3.97
C GLY A 83 9.17 -0.39 5.36
N ASN A 84 10.05 -0.31 6.33
CA ASN A 84 9.77 -0.72 7.71
C ASN A 84 8.63 0.05 8.37
N ASN A 85 7.97 -0.61 9.30
CA ASN A 85 7.00 -0.03 10.24
C ASN A 85 5.77 0.55 9.54
N PHE A 86 5.20 -0.21 8.61
CA PHE A 86 3.99 0.19 7.89
C PHE A 86 2.77 0.20 8.81
N GLY A 87 1.96 1.25 8.71
CA GLY A 87 0.73 1.36 9.49
C GLY A 87 0.93 1.85 10.91
N CYS A 88 2.08 2.47 11.21
CA CYS A 88 2.33 3.03 12.53
C CYS A 88 1.40 4.21 12.84
N GLY A 89 1.45 4.70 14.07
CA GLY A 89 0.59 5.80 14.51
C GLY A 89 -0.72 5.32 15.11
N SER A 90 -1.73 6.18 15.06
CA SER A 90 -3.04 5.90 15.66
C SER A 90 -3.75 4.74 14.98
N SER A 91 -4.41 3.89 15.78
CA SER A 91 -5.18 2.77 15.25
C SER A 91 -6.43 3.28 14.53
N ARG A 92 -6.57 2.94 13.24
CA ARG A 92 -7.70 3.35 12.41
C ARG A 92 -8.08 2.23 11.45
N GLU A 93 -9.30 1.69 11.59
CA GLU A 93 -9.80 0.73 10.62
C GLU A 93 -10.01 1.37 9.24
N HIS A 94 -10.18 2.67 9.19
CA HIS A 94 -10.32 3.41 7.93
C HIS A 94 -9.11 3.23 7.02
N ALA A 95 -7.91 3.00 7.58
CA ALA A 95 -6.73 2.79 6.77
C ALA A 95 -6.82 1.52 5.91
N PRO A 96 -7.12 0.33 6.47
CA PRO A 96 -7.39 -0.85 5.63
C PRO A 96 -8.57 -0.65 4.68
N TRP A 97 -9.61 0.04 5.11
CA TRP A 97 -10.77 0.30 4.23
C TRP A 97 -10.39 1.11 3.00
N ALA A 98 -9.58 2.17 3.19
CA ALA A 98 -9.14 3.01 2.09
C ALA A 98 -8.25 2.23 1.11
N LEU A 99 -7.32 1.43 1.64
CA LEU A 99 -6.46 0.58 0.83
C LEU A 99 -7.28 -0.41 -0.01
N LEU A 100 -8.21 -1.10 0.63
CA LEU A 100 -9.03 -2.10 -0.02
C LEU A 100 -9.94 -1.48 -1.08
N ASP A 101 -10.57 -0.36 -0.77
CA ASP A 101 -11.45 0.34 -1.71
C ASP A 101 -10.70 0.86 -2.94
N PHE A 102 -9.45 1.26 -2.75
CA PHE A 102 -8.57 1.64 -3.87
C PHE A 102 -8.26 0.45 -4.78
N GLY A 103 -8.22 -0.76 -4.22
CA GLY A 103 -7.92 -1.97 -4.97
C GLY A 103 -6.71 -2.75 -4.44
N ILE A 104 -6.10 -2.29 -3.36
CA ILE A 104 -4.95 -2.95 -2.77
C ILE A 104 -5.41 -4.17 -1.98
N LYS A 105 -4.89 -5.34 -2.35
CA LYS A 105 -5.20 -6.61 -1.70
C LYS A 105 -4.03 -7.17 -0.89
N VAL A 106 -2.82 -6.74 -1.20
CA VAL A 106 -1.59 -7.26 -0.60
C VAL A 106 -0.65 -6.10 -0.30
N ILE A 107 -0.03 -6.13 0.86
CA ILE A 107 1.05 -5.21 1.23
C ILE A 107 2.27 -6.06 1.55
N ILE A 108 3.43 -5.66 1.05
CA ILE A 108 4.71 -6.33 1.34
C ILE A 108 5.64 -5.31 1.96
N ALA A 109 6.03 -5.53 3.20
CA ALA A 109 6.91 -4.65 3.96
C ALA A 109 7.76 -5.48 4.93
N PRO A 110 8.92 -4.97 5.38
CA PRO A 110 9.74 -5.71 6.33
C PRO A 110 9.11 -5.83 7.71
N SER A 111 8.34 -4.83 8.12
CA SER A 111 7.65 -4.83 9.41
C SER A 111 6.41 -3.95 9.39
N TYR A 112 5.54 -4.17 10.37
CA TYR A 112 4.26 -3.48 10.51
C TYR A 112 4.02 -3.13 11.98
N ALA A 113 3.22 -2.08 12.22
CA ALA A 113 2.63 -1.90 13.54
C ALA A 113 1.62 -3.01 13.80
N ASP A 114 1.62 -3.56 15.01
CA ASP A 114 0.84 -4.76 15.36
C ASP A 114 -0.65 -4.61 15.11
N ILE A 115 -1.22 -3.48 15.53
CA ILE A 115 -2.65 -3.25 15.39
C ILE A 115 -3.05 -3.16 13.91
N PHE A 116 -2.27 -2.44 13.12
CA PHE A 116 -2.50 -2.34 11.68
C PHE A 116 -2.41 -3.71 11.00
N TYR A 117 -1.38 -4.48 11.34
CA TYR A 117 -1.18 -5.82 10.80
C TYR A 117 -2.40 -6.71 11.03
N ASN A 118 -2.91 -6.71 12.26
CA ASN A 118 -4.09 -7.49 12.61
C ASN A 118 -5.36 -6.96 11.92
N ASN A 119 -5.51 -5.65 11.81
CA ASN A 119 -6.66 -5.05 11.14
C ASN A 119 -6.70 -5.37 9.64
N CYS A 120 -5.53 -5.56 9.00
CA CYS A 120 -5.47 -5.98 7.61
C CYS A 120 -6.16 -7.32 7.41
N PHE A 121 -5.86 -8.31 8.23
CA PHE A 121 -6.49 -9.64 8.13
C PHE A 121 -8.00 -9.56 8.30
N LYS A 122 -8.48 -8.76 9.25
CA LYS A 122 -9.91 -8.59 9.50
C LYS A 122 -10.64 -8.00 8.31
N ASN A 123 -9.95 -7.23 7.49
CA ASN A 123 -10.56 -6.50 6.39
C ASN A 123 -10.21 -7.05 5.01
N GLY A 124 -9.56 -8.21 4.95
CA GLY A 124 -9.32 -8.89 3.68
C GLY A 124 -8.07 -8.44 2.92
N ILE A 125 -7.14 -7.78 3.60
CA ILE A 125 -5.84 -7.44 3.04
C ILE A 125 -4.80 -8.41 3.62
N LEU A 126 -3.94 -8.93 2.76
CA LEU A 126 -2.84 -9.81 3.18
C LEU A 126 -1.57 -9.01 3.40
N PRO A 127 -1.12 -8.82 4.65
CA PRO A 127 0.19 -8.21 4.91
C PRO A 127 1.26 -9.29 4.92
N ILE A 128 2.30 -9.10 4.11
CA ILE A 128 3.42 -10.04 3.98
C ILE A 128 4.68 -9.38 4.50
N LYS A 129 5.48 -10.12 5.28
CA LYS A 129 6.79 -9.68 5.76
C LYS A 129 7.88 -10.34 4.94
N LEU A 130 8.73 -9.53 4.33
CA LEU A 130 9.93 -9.99 3.62
C LEU A 130 11.09 -9.09 4.00
N SER A 131 12.32 -9.56 3.80
CA SER A 131 13.50 -8.75 4.13
C SER A 131 13.58 -7.50 3.25
N GLU A 132 14.26 -6.47 3.75
CA GLU A 132 14.47 -5.23 3.01
C GLU A 132 15.14 -5.48 1.66
N LYS A 133 16.10 -6.39 1.61
CA LYS A 133 16.80 -6.74 0.37
C LYS A 133 15.85 -7.32 -0.66
N ILE A 134 15.00 -8.26 -0.25
CA ILE A 134 14.03 -8.89 -1.15
C ILE A 134 13.05 -7.86 -1.67
N ILE A 135 12.56 -6.97 -0.79
CA ILE A 135 11.63 -5.92 -1.19
C ILE A 135 12.26 -4.95 -2.18
N LYS A 136 13.54 -4.61 -1.97
CA LYS A 136 14.28 -3.78 -2.92
C LYS A 136 14.35 -4.43 -4.29
N ASP A 137 14.68 -5.72 -4.34
CA ASP A 137 14.73 -6.48 -5.59
C ASP A 137 13.36 -6.52 -6.28
N LEU A 138 12.29 -6.76 -5.51
CA LEU A 138 10.91 -6.74 -6.03
C LEU A 138 10.54 -5.36 -6.57
N SER A 139 10.97 -4.30 -5.89
CA SER A 139 10.69 -2.92 -6.32
C SER A 139 11.33 -2.61 -7.67
N GLU A 140 12.54 -3.07 -7.89
CA GLU A 140 13.23 -2.90 -9.17
C GLU A 140 12.46 -3.61 -10.30
N LEU A 141 11.98 -4.82 -10.05
CA LEU A 141 11.15 -5.56 -11.01
C LEU A 141 9.81 -4.85 -11.26
N ALA A 142 9.20 -4.30 -10.22
CA ALA A 142 7.94 -3.57 -10.33
C ALA A 142 8.10 -2.31 -11.18
N LEU A 143 9.22 -1.60 -11.05
CA LEU A 143 9.47 -0.37 -11.78
C LEU A 143 9.68 -0.58 -13.27
N VAL A 144 10.03 -1.79 -13.71
CA VAL A 144 10.14 -2.12 -15.14
C VAL A 144 8.88 -2.81 -15.68
N GLY A 145 7.78 -2.76 -14.95
CA GLY A 145 6.47 -3.16 -15.45
C GLY A 145 6.07 -4.61 -15.23
N ASN A 146 6.81 -5.36 -14.42
CA ASN A 146 6.43 -6.74 -14.11
C ASN A 146 5.22 -6.79 -13.19
N GLU A 147 4.30 -7.70 -13.47
CA GLU A 147 3.23 -8.04 -12.56
C GLU A 147 3.70 -9.15 -11.62
N PHE A 148 3.10 -9.18 -10.43
CA PHE A 148 3.40 -10.22 -9.44
C PHE A 148 2.16 -11.08 -9.22
N GLU A 149 2.43 -12.30 -8.80
CA GLU A 149 1.41 -13.25 -8.40
C GLU A 149 1.71 -13.70 -6.97
N VAL A 150 0.72 -13.54 -6.10
CA VAL A 150 0.81 -13.98 -4.71
C VAL A 150 -0.07 -15.21 -4.56
N ILE A 151 0.55 -16.32 -4.19
CA ILE A 151 -0.14 -17.60 -4.04
C ILE A 151 -0.17 -17.94 -2.55
N LEU A 152 -1.34 -17.85 -1.94
CA LEU A 152 -1.48 -18.02 -0.50
C LEU A 152 -1.20 -19.45 -0.05
N ASN A 153 -1.74 -20.44 -0.76
CA ASN A 153 -1.57 -21.84 -0.40
C ASN A 153 -0.11 -22.29 -0.43
N ASP A 154 0.67 -21.74 -1.37
CA ASP A 154 2.09 -22.07 -1.53
C ASP A 154 2.98 -21.06 -0.81
N GLN A 155 2.41 -20.00 -0.24
CA GLN A 155 3.12 -18.90 0.41
C GLN A 155 4.22 -18.32 -0.50
N LYS A 156 3.89 -18.11 -1.77
CA LYS A 156 4.83 -17.62 -2.79
C LYS A 156 4.45 -16.27 -3.34
N VAL A 157 5.47 -15.48 -3.67
CA VAL A 157 5.36 -14.29 -4.51
C VAL A 157 6.18 -14.54 -5.78
N ILE A 158 5.53 -14.46 -6.90
CA ILE A 158 6.17 -14.73 -8.20
C ILE A 158 6.17 -13.48 -9.07
#